data_b0520642beb97c0dee200611f3023ab2
#
_entry.id   b0520642beb97c0dee200611f3023ab2
#
_cell.length_a   1.000
_cell.length_b   1.000
_cell.length_c   1.000
_cell.angle_alpha   90.00
_cell.angle_beta   90.00
_cell.angle_gamma   90.00
#
_symmetry.space_group_name_H-M   'P 1'
#
loop_
_entity.id
_entity.type
_entity.pdbx_description
1 polymer ?
#
loop_
_entity_poly.entity_id
_entity_poly.type
_entity_poly.pdbx_seq_one_letter_code
_entity_poly.pdbx_strand_id
1 'polypeptide(L)'
;MQSNFINGNYYSVNPVALERIPKLYCQNKREWSLFKSDNFGDIIHIEVGATCVGTIIQTYTPGNRVIKGEEKGYFKFGGSTTILLFKKDTIKIDEDIINQTKLGFECKVLMGETIGKKI
;
A
#
# COMPACT_ATOMS: atom_id res chain seq x y z
N MET A 1 12.92 6.40 8.56
CA MET A 1 11.69 6.42 7.76
C MET A 1 11.40 7.85 7.35
N GLN A 2 11.09 8.08 6.10
CA GLN A 2 10.63 9.38 5.58
C GLN A 2 9.21 9.22 5.08
N SER A 3 8.38 10.24 5.22
CA SER A 3 7.07 10.27 4.62
C SER A 3 6.83 11.61 3.91
N ASN A 4 6.00 11.60 2.89
CA ASN A 4 5.61 12.77 2.15
C ASN A 4 4.17 12.65 1.68
N PHE A 5 3.48 13.78 1.65
CA PHE A 5 2.09 13.89 1.32
C PHE A 5 1.91 14.53 -0.05
N ILE A 6 1.09 13.93 -0.89
CA ILE A 6 0.79 14.42 -2.24
C ILE A 6 -0.70 14.70 -2.35
N ASN A 7 -1.07 15.97 -2.55
CA ASN A 7 -2.45 16.36 -2.81
C ASN A 7 -2.96 15.79 -4.12
N GLY A 8 -4.23 15.52 -4.17
CA GLY A 8 -4.89 15.00 -5.36
C GLY A 8 -6.38 14.85 -5.20
N ASN A 9 -6.99 14.16 -6.14
CA ASN A 9 -8.42 13.88 -6.19
C ASN A 9 -8.82 12.77 -5.19
N TYR A 10 -10.11 12.51 -5.09
CA TYR A 10 -10.71 11.49 -4.24
C TYR A 10 -11.63 10.58 -5.04
N TYR A 11 -11.16 10.07 -6.18
CA TYR A 11 -11.90 9.08 -6.95
C TYR A 11 -12.04 7.77 -6.15
N SER A 12 -13.14 7.05 -6.37
CA SER A 12 -13.27 5.70 -5.85
C SER A 12 -12.13 4.81 -6.36
N VAL A 13 -11.66 3.89 -5.53
CA VAL A 13 -10.60 2.92 -5.92
C VAL A 13 -11.16 1.53 -6.23
N ASN A 14 -12.47 1.42 -6.48
CA ASN A 14 -13.08 0.15 -6.89
C ASN A 14 -12.62 -0.25 -8.31
N PRO A 15 -12.76 -1.53 -8.70
CA PRO A 15 -12.30 -2.01 -10.01
C PRO A 15 -12.86 -1.23 -11.20
N VAL A 16 -14.13 -0.83 -11.16
CA VAL A 16 -14.78 -0.07 -12.25
C VAL A 16 -14.14 1.31 -12.42
N ALA A 17 -13.83 1.99 -11.33
CA ALA A 17 -13.16 3.29 -11.38
C ALA A 17 -11.72 3.16 -11.91
N LEU A 18 -11.01 2.10 -11.52
CA LEU A 18 -9.66 1.82 -12.01
C LEU A 18 -9.60 1.59 -13.52
N GLU A 19 -10.64 0.95 -14.09
CA GLU A 19 -10.75 0.74 -15.53
C GLU A 19 -11.07 2.02 -16.30
N ARG A 20 -11.84 2.92 -15.73
CA ARG A 20 -12.38 4.11 -16.39
C ARG A 20 -11.57 5.38 -16.22
N ILE A 21 -10.84 5.50 -15.12
CA ILE A 21 -10.07 6.70 -14.80
C ILE A 21 -8.57 6.41 -15.03
N PRO A 22 -7.95 6.96 -16.07
CA PRO A 22 -6.53 6.74 -16.35
C PRO A 22 -5.66 7.21 -15.19
N LYS A 23 -4.69 6.40 -14.79
CA LYS A 23 -3.72 6.72 -13.74
C LYS A 23 -4.36 7.13 -12.41
N LEU A 24 -5.48 6.50 -12.03
CA LEU A 24 -6.26 6.85 -10.84
C LEU A 24 -5.41 6.95 -9.59
N TYR A 25 -4.54 5.97 -9.31
CA TYR A 25 -3.66 5.99 -8.14
C TYR A 25 -2.64 7.12 -8.17
N CYS A 26 -2.32 7.66 -9.33
CA CYS A 26 -1.44 8.82 -9.48
C CYS A 26 -2.18 10.16 -9.41
N GLN A 27 -3.52 10.16 -9.46
CA GLN A 27 -4.35 11.36 -9.37
C GLN A 27 -4.92 11.56 -7.97
N ASN A 28 -5.21 10.49 -7.24
CA ASN A 28 -5.76 10.58 -5.89
C ASN A 28 -4.72 11.11 -4.89
N LYS A 29 -5.24 11.79 -3.87
CA LYS A 29 -4.49 12.15 -2.67
C LYS A 29 -3.80 10.92 -2.11
N ARG A 30 -2.53 11.01 -1.80
CA ARG A 30 -1.73 9.89 -1.32
C ARG A 30 -0.60 10.34 -0.42
N GLU A 31 -0.15 9.43 0.41
CA GLU A 31 1.04 9.62 1.23
C GLU A 31 1.97 8.43 1.02
N TRP A 32 3.25 8.69 0.87
CA TRP A 32 4.25 7.64 0.78
C TRP A 32 5.21 7.69 1.96
N SER A 33 5.69 6.53 2.36
CA SER A 33 6.66 6.36 3.42
C SER A 33 7.79 5.45 2.96
N LEU A 34 9.01 5.81 3.25
CA LEU A 34 10.18 4.98 2.98
C LEU A 34 10.57 4.22 4.23
N PHE A 35 10.56 2.90 4.14
CA PHE A 35 11.08 1.99 5.15
C PHE A 35 12.46 1.49 4.74
N LYS A 36 13.42 1.58 5.64
CA LYS A 36 14.71 0.90 5.50
C LYS A 36 14.64 -0.41 6.27
N SER A 37 14.34 -1.50 5.56
CA SER A 37 14.18 -2.81 6.16
C SER A 37 15.51 -3.53 6.30
N ASP A 38 15.71 -4.20 7.42
CA ASP A 38 16.89 -5.06 7.64
C ASP A 38 16.93 -6.26 6.69
N ASN A 39 15.76 -6.73 6.22
CA ASN A 39 15.62 -7.94 5.41
C ASN A 39 15.38 -7.67 3.92
N PHE A 40 14.71 -6.59 3.56
CA PHE A 40 14.23 -6.33 2.20
C PHE A 40 14.84 -5.07 1.56
N GLY A 41 15.74 -4.38 2.28
CA GLY A 41 16.26 -3.09 1.84
C GLY A 41 15.20 -1.99 1.91
N ASP A 42 15.23 -1.07 0.96
CA ASP A 42 14.27 0.02 0.91
C ASP A 42 12.91 -0.45 0.39
N ILE A 43 11.86 -0.12 1.12
CA ILE A 43 10.46 -0.40 0.76
C ILE A 43 9.72 0.92 0.74
N ILE A 44 8.99 1.21 -0.33
CA ILE A 44 8.08 2.35 -0.37
C ILE A 44 6.67 1.84 -0.13
N HIS A 45 6.02 2.40 0.88
CA HIS A 45 4.63 2.15 1.22
C HIS A 45 3.81 3.39 0.88
N ILE A 46 2.80 3.23 0.05
CA ILE A 46 1.93 4.31 -0.42
C ILE A 46 0.52 4.03 0.07
N GLU A 47 -0.06 4.97 0.80
CA GLU A 47 -1.48 4.99 1.12
C GLU A 47 -2.20 5.93 0.16
N VAL A 48 -3.24 5.44 -0.50
CA VAL A 48 -4.02 6.21 -1.47
C VAL A 48 -5.38 6.55 -0.88
N GLY A 49 -5.75 7.82 -0.84
CA GLY A 49 -7.08 8.27 -0.46
C GLY A 49 -8.12 7.95 -1.54
N ALA A 50 -9.39 7.96 -1.15
CA ALA A 50 -10.52 7.65 -2.03
C ALA A 50 -11.76 8.45 -1.65
N THR A 51 -12.84 8.27 -2.38
CA THR A 51 -14.17 8.81 -2.02
C THR A 51 -14.53 8.37 -0.60
N CYS A 52 -14.95 9.31 0.24
CA CYS A 52 -15.23 9.11 1.67
C CYS A 52 -14.02 8.71 2.54
N VAL A 53 -12.85 8.50 1.98
CA VAL A 53 -11.61 8.14 2.68
C VAL A 53 -10.50 9.13 2.32
N GLY A 54 -10.76 10.40 2.57
CA GLY A 54 -9.81 11.48 2.27
C GLY A 54 -8.73 11.68 3.33
N THR A 55 -8.89 11.11 4.51
CA THR A 55 -8.00 11.33 5.64
C THR A 55 -7.16 10.07 5.92
N ILE A 56 -5.86 10.23 5.78
CA ILE A 56 -4.85 9.25 6.15
C ILE A 56 -4.24 9.72 7.46
N ILE A 57 -4.35 8.93 8.50
CA ILE A 57 -3.80 9.22 9.83
C ILE A 57 -2.56 8.37 10.04
N GLN A 58 -1.43 9.03 10.30
CA GLN A 58 -0.19 8.35 10.66
C GLN A 58 -0.04 8.32 12.17
N THR A 59 0.21 7.14 12.73
CA THR A 59 0.39 6.94 14.18
C THR A 59 1.84 6.66 14.56
N TYR A 60 2.71 6.47 13.56
CA TYR A 60 4.15 6.34 13.78
C TYR A 60 4.85 7.70 13.76
N THR A 61 6.07 7.76 14.29
CA THR A 61 6.94 8.93 14.22
C THR A 61 8.03 8.71 13.16
N PRO A 62 8.11 9.55 12.10
CA PRO A 62 9.20 9.48 11.13
C PRO A 62 10.58 9.56 11.79
N GLY A 63 11.54 8.80 11.27
CA GLY A 63 12.90 8.73 11.81
C GLY A 63 13.09 7.66 12.89
N ASN A 64 12.04 7.17 13.51
CA ASN A 64 12.13 6.12 14.51
C ASN A 64 12.16 4.73 13.88
N ARG A 65 12.75 3.77 14.61
CA ARG A 65 12.65 2.35 14.27
C ARG A 65 11.25 1.85 14.58
N VAL A 66 10.73 1.01 13.69
CA VAL A 66 9.44 0.31 13.86
C VAL A 66 9.66 -1.19 13.74
N ILE A 67 8.83 -1.97 14.39
CA ILE A 67 8.86 -3.43 14.33
C ILE A 67 7.64 -3.96 13.57
N LYS A 68 7.75 -5.18 13.07
CA LYS A 68 6.66 -5.85 12.36
C LYS A 68 5.44 -6.00 13.28
N GLY A 69 4.28 -5.59 12.78
CA GLY A 69 3.03 -5.63 13.52
C GLY A 69 2.67 -4.34 14.26
N GLU A 70 3.58 -3.37 14.36
CA GLU A 70 3.23 -2.04 14.87
C GLU A 70 2.28 -1.32 13.92
N GLU A 71 1.33 -0.58 14.49
CA GLU A 71 0.44 0.26 13.71
C GLU A 71 1.21 1.42 13.08
N LYS A 72 1.12 1.51 11.77
CA LYS A 72 1.68 2.63 11.01
C LYS A 72 0.71 3.80 10.96
N GLY A 73 -0.56 3.49 10.81
CA GLY A 73 -1.63 4.46 10.65
C GLY A 73 -2.93 3.80 10.22
N TYR A 74 -3.91 4.62 9.88
CA TYR A 74 -5.19 4.12 9.44
C TYR A 74 -5.89 5.12 8.51
N PHE A 75 -6.85 4.62 7.74
CA PHE A 75 -7.78 5.45 6.98
C PHE A 75 -8.96 5.81 7.86
N LYS A 76 -9.28 7.08 7.94
CA LYS A 76 -10.46 7.55 8.67
C LYS A 76 -11.71 7.35 7.80
N PHE A 77 -12.77 6.82 8.39
CA PHE A 77 -14.06 6.52 7.74
C PHE A 77 -14.05 5.40 6.70
N GLY A 78 -13.20 4.41 6.84
CA GLY A 78 -13.20 3.21 6.00
C GLY A 78 -11.83 2.80 5.50
N GLY A 79 -11.81 1.80 4.66
CA GLY A 79 -10.60 1.30 4.01
C GLY A 79 -10.36 1.97 2.66
N SER A 80 -9.13 1.95 2.21
CA SER A 80 -8.74 2.37 0.87
C SER A 80 -7.63 1.45 0.33
N THR A 81 -6.72 1.96 -0.46
CA THR A 81 -5.69 1.18 -1.12
C THR A 81 -4.31 1.49 -0.54
N THR A 82 -3.52 0.45 -0.33
CA THR A 82 -2.10 0.56 -0.08
C THR A 82 -1.31 -0.10 -1.20
N ILE A 83 -0.15 0.47 -1.52
CA ILE A 83 0.76 -0.04 -2.54
C ILE A 83 2.14 -0.21 -1.90
N LEU A 84 2.73 -1.37 -2.05
CA LEU A 84 4.09 -1.65 -1.60
C LEU A 84 5.00 -1.80 -2.81
N LEU A 85 6.09 -1.04 -2.85
CA LEU A 85 7.11 -1.14 -3.87
C LEU A 85 8.41 -1.67 -3.25
N PHE A 86 8.92 -2.73 -3.82
CA PHE A 86 10.18 -3.37 -3.42
C PHE A 86 11.22 -3.21 -4.52
N LYS A 87 12.49 -3.25 -4.16
CA LYS A 87 13.55 -3.41 -5.16
C LYS A 87 13.39 -4.75 -5.86
N LYS A 88 13.74 -4.76 -7.14
CA LYS A 88 13.76 -6.00 -7.93
C LYS A 88 14.57 -7.08 -7.23
N ASP A 89 14.11 -8.32 -7.33
CA ASP A 89 14.79 -9.51 -6.83
C ASP A 89 15.04 -9.53 -5.29
N THR A 90 14.19 -8.84 -4.52
CA THR A 90 14.25 -8.86 -3.05
C THR A 90 13.15 -9.66 -2.40
N ILE A 91 12.02 -9.83 -3.08
CA ILE A 91 10.83 -10.53 -2.56
C ILE A 91 10.27 -11.47 -3.62
N LYS A 92 9.82 -12.64 -3.19
CA LYS A 92 8.99 -13.55 -3.96
C LYS A 92 7.57 -13.51 -3.38
N ILE A 93 6.62 -13.05 -4.19
CA ILE A 93 5.19 -13.07 -3.85
C ILE A 93 4.69 -14.52 -3.88
N ASP A 94 3.76 -14.88 -3.00
CA ASP A 94 3.19 -16.22 -2.95
C ASP A 94 2.44 -16.55 -4.24
N GLU A 95 2.54 -17.80 -4.67
CA GLU A 95 2.09 -18.22 -6.01
C GLU A 95 0.57 -18.16 -6.18
N ASP A 96 -0.19 -18.39 -5.12
CA ASP A 96 -1.65 -18.26 -5.13
C ASP A 96 -2.09 -16.83 -5.48
N ILE A 97 -1.45 -15.83 -4.90
CA ILE A 97 -1.69 -14.41 -5.21
C ILE A 97 -1.35 -14.10 -6.67
N ILE A 98 -0.19 -14.57 -7.13
CA ILE A 98 0.26 -14.38 -8.52
C ILE A 98 -0.72 -15.03 -9.49
N ASN A 99 -1.16 -16.25 -9.22
CA ASN A 99 -2.06 -16.99 -10.10
C ASN A 99 -3.43 -16.34 -10.19
N GLN A 100 -4.02 -15.88 -9.08
CA GLN A 100 -5.27 -15.14 -9.08
C GLN A 100 -5.14 -13.82 -9.87
N THR A 101 -4.06 -13.09 -9.66
CA THR A 101 -3.80 -11.83 -10.36
C THR A 101 -3.67 -12.06 -11.88
N LYS A 102 -3.01 -13.13 -12.33
CA LYS A 102 -2.93 -13.49 -13.76
C LYS A 102 -4.28 -13.80 -14.38
N LEU A 103 -5.22 -14.31 -13.60
CA LEU A 103 -6.60 -14.56 -14.03
C LEU A 103 -7.47 -13.30 -14.00
N GLY A 104 -6.95 -12.18 -13.54
CA GLY A 104 -7.69 -10.92 -13.40
C GLY A 104 -8.53 -10.82 -12.12
N PHE A 105 -8.27 -11.67 -11.13
CA PHE A 105 -8.98 -11.68 -9.85
C PHE A 105 -8.14 -11.13 -8.72
N GLU A 106 -8.83 -10.54 -7.74
CA GLU A 106 -8.24 -10.22 -6.45
C GLU A 106 -8.09 -11.48 -5.61
N CYS A 107 -7.02 -11.55 -4.80
CA CYS A 107 -6.82 -12.62 -3.84
C CYS A 107 -7.08 -12.07 -2.43
N LYS A 108 -8.07 -12.62 -1.73
CA LYS A 108 -8.34 -12.26 -0.34
C LYS A 108 -7.23 -12.79 0.56
N VAL A 109 -6.69 -11.92 1.40
CA VAL A 109 -5.72 -12.27 2.43
C VAL A 109 -6.21 -11.79 3.80
N LEU A 110 -5.84 -12.52 4.84
CA LEU A 110 -6.17 -12.16 6.22
C LEU A 110 -4.97 -11.48 6.90
N MET A 111 -5.25 -10.67 7.90
CA MET A 111 -4.20 -10.07 8.72
C MET A 111 -3.31 -11.17 9.33
N GLY A 112 -2.00 -11.03 9.13
CA GLY A 112 -1.01 -12.01 9.60
C GLY A 112 -0.69 -13.14 8.63
N GLU A 113 -1.45 -13.31 7.55
CA GLU A 113 -1.08 -14.27 6.50
C GLU A 113 0.19 -13.83 5.77
N THR A 114 0.97 -14.81 5.37
CA THR A 114 2.12 -14.57 4.49
C THR A 114 1.63 -14.22 3.09
N ILE A 115 2.14 -13.14 2.52
CA ILE A 115 1.88 -12.73 1.14
C ILE A 115 3.11 -12.87 0.24
N GLY A 116 4.24 -13.18 0.83
CA GLY A 116 5.51 -13.35 0.15
C GLY A 116 6.64 -13.47 1.15
N LYS A 117 7.81 -13.76 0.63
CA LYS A 117 9.03 -13.97 1.43
C LYS A 117 10.25 -13.39 0.75
N LYS A 118 11.30 -13.18 1.53
CA LYS A 118 12.62 -12.80 1.01
C LYS A 118 13.15 -13.88 0.08
N ILE A 119 13.76 -13.43 -1.02
CA ILE A 119 14.53 -14.30 -1.91
C ILE A 119 15.90 -14.61 -1.30
#